data_7efefce73c710f08c7557eaacb0b52e7
#
_entry.id   7efefce73c710f08c7557eaacb0b52e7
#
_cell.length_a   1.000
_cell.length_b   1.000
_cell.length_c   1.000
_cell.angle_alpha   90.00
_cell.angle_beta   90.00
_cell.angle_gamma   90.00
#
_symmetry.space_group_name_H-M   'P 1'
#
loop_
_entity.id
_entity.type
_entity.pdbx_description
1 polymer ?
#
loop_
_entity_poly.entity_id
_entity_poly.type
_entity_poly.pdbx_seq_one_letter_code
_entity_poly.pdbx_strand_id
1 'polypeptide(L)'
;MEPDLEVVQIRPGESFSAWSHGYPYRTVRWHFHPEYELHQVAATTGRYFVGDFIGEFKPDNLVLTGPNLPHNWVSDIPRDASVPLRCRIIQFNEEFISGAMKTFPELAALAPMLESSRRGVLFNQETSRRLTPLMEEMMHAQGVRRIELFMLIAGLLSRAQGSRMLASASYLPDPSGYMSAGINKALAYLRDNLTRPFNEVDLATIAGQSTSAFSRAFRQHTGMSLVQYVKRLRINLACQILMSDEQASITSICYEVGYNNLSNFNRQFLAEKGMTPSRFRRLLLDNITTAKAANGGPREDRNDYQEDHGSAHVRSREKAFYSEIGHTKEQYHKRP
;
A
#
# COMPACT_ATOMS: atom_id res chain seq x y z
N MET A 1 -19.07 -16.04 8.08
CA MET A 1 -17.67 -16.37 7.70
C MET A 1 -16.79 -15.39 8.44
N GLU A 2 -15.88 -15.88 9.26
CA GLU A 2 -14.95 -15.01 9.99
C GLU A 2 -13.95 -14.38 9.04
N PRO A 3 -13.60 -13.09 9.20
CA PRO A 3 -12.61 -12.45 8.35
C PRO A 3 -11.20 -12.97 8.65
N ASP A 4 -10.41 -13.16 7.60
CA ASP A 4 -9.00 -13.52 7.71
C ASP A 4 -8.18 -12.28 8.12
N LEU A 5 -7.18 -12.44 9.00
CA LEU A 5 -6.24 -11.36 9.23
C LEU A 5 -5.26 -11.26 8.06
N GLU A 6 -5.23 -10.09 7.42
CA GLU A 6 -4.16 -9.73 6.50
C GLU A 6 -3.05 -9.00 7.26
N VAL A 7 -1.80 -9.35 6.98
CA VAL A 7 -0.67 -8.59 7.51
C VAL A 7 -0.12 -7.67 6.42
N VAL A 8 -0.35 -6.39 6.63
CA VAL A 8 0.20 -5.33 5.81
C VAL A 8 1.67 -5.17 6.13
N GLN A 9 2.50 -5.14 5.10
CA GLN A 9 3.94 -4.91 5.23
C GLN A 9 4.29 -3.51 4.75
N ILE A 10 4.79 -2.69 5.69
CA ILE A 10 5.46 -1.44 5.38
C ILE A 10 6.96 -1.73 5.35
N ARG A 11 7.65 -1.40 4.26
CA ARG A 11 9.06 -1.69 4.08
C ARG A 11 9.93 -0.95 5.11
N PRO A 12 11.06 -1.51 5.53
CA PRO A 12 12.04 -0.75 6.29
C PRO A 12 12.44 0.54 5.57
N GLY A 13 12.34 1.67 6.26
CA GLY A 13 12.61 2.99 5.67
C GLY A 13 11.43 3.66 4.96
N GLU A 14 10.27 3.02 4.92
CA GLU A 14 9.01 3.61 4.45
C GLU A 14 8.05 3.88 5.61
N SER A 15 7.31 4.97 5.56
CA SER A 15 6.32 5.35 6.58
C SER A 15 4.95 4.73 6.34
N PHE A 16 4.68 4.31 5.10
CA PHE A 16 3.43 3.70 4.66
C PHE A 16 3.67 2.86 3.40
N SER A 17 2.76 1.94 3.12
CA SER A 17 2.76 1.14 1.88
C SER A 17 1.89 1.82 0.82
N ALA A 18 2.36 1.86 -0.43
CA ALA A 18 1.59 2.29 -1.59
C ALA A 18 1.89 1.35 -2.76
N TRP A 19 0.85 0.74 -3.30
CA TRP A 19 0.98 -0.28 -4.34
C TRP A 19 -0.30 -0.40 -5.17
N SER A 20 -0.19 -1.06 -6.32
CA SER A 20 -1.31 -1.33 -7.21
C SER A 20 -1.28 -2.77 -7.68
N HIS A 21 -2.42 -3.30 -8.07
CA HIS A 21 -2.48 -4.63 -8.68
C HIS A 21 -3.57 -4.74 -9.72
N GLY A 22 -3.36 -5.69 -10.63
CA GLY A 22 -4.33 -6.11 -11.63
C GLY A 22 -5.16 -7.32 -11.20
N TYR A 23 -5.75 -8.00 -12.18
CA TYR A 23 -6.45 -9.27 -12.01
C TYR A 23 -5.88 -10.30 -13.03
N PRO A 24 -5.70 -11.57 -12.68
CA PRO A 24 -6.05 -12.21 -11.42
C PRO A 24 -5.09 -11.89 -10.27
N TYR A 25 -5.67 -11.55 -9.11
CA TYR A 25 -4.96 -11.40 -7.85
C TYR A 25 -5.61 -12.31 -6.81
N ARG A 26 -4.93 -13.38 -6.43
CA ARG A 26 -5.54 -14.51 -5.70
C ARG A 26 -5.66 -14.32 -4.19
N THR A 27 -5.24 -13.18 -3.64
CA THR A 27 -5.16 -13.00 -2.19
C THR A 27 -6.33 -12.23 -1.59
N VAL A 28 -7.25 -11.71 -2.40
CA VAL A 28 -8.37 -10.91 -1.89
C VAL A 28 -9.45 -11.85 -1.35
N ARG A 29 -9.53 -11.92 -0.02
CA ARG A 29 -10.59 -12.60 0.73
C ARG A 29 -11.30 -11.59 1.60
N TRP A 30 -12.39 -11.98 2.24
CA TRP A 30 -12.94 -11.27 3.36
C TRP A 30 -11.88 -11.20 4.47
N HIS A 31 -11.32 -10.01 4.70
CA HIS A 31 -10.14 -9.82 5.56
C HIS A 31 -10.24 -8.53 6.36
N PHE A 32 -9.38 -8.40 7.35
CA PHE A 32 -9.14 -7.18 8.12
C PHE A 32 -7.65 -7.05 8.45
N HIS A 33 -7.21 -5.84 8.79
CA HIS A 33 -5.86 -5.54 9.25
C HIS A 33 -5.88 -4.30 10.16
N PRO A 34 -4.84 -4.07 11.02
CA PRO A 34 -4.79 -2.96 11.95
C PRO A 34 -4.42 -1.60 11.33
N GLU A 35 -4.13 -1.56 10.06
CA GLU A 35 -3.80 -0.34 9.32
C GLU A 35 -5.06 0.33 8.78
N TYR A 36 -4.96 1.64 8.51
CA TYR A 36 -5.87 2.33 7.60
C TYR A 36 -5.57 1.91 6.16
N GLU A 37 -6.60 1.78 5.33
CA GLU A 37 -6.44 1.51 3.91
C GLU A 37 -7.29 2.48 3.08
N LEU A 38 -6.62 3.23 2.19
CA LEU A 38 -7.27 3.94 1.11
C LEU A 38 -7.27 3.06 -0.13
N HIS A 39 -8.45 2.60 -0.53
CA HIS A 39 -8.64 1.71 -1.67
C HIS A 39 -9.36 2.43 -2.80
N GLN A 40 -8.70 2.57 -3.95
CA GLN A 40 -9.28 3.10 -5.18
C GLN A 40 -9.42 2.01 -6.24
N VAL A 41 -10.62 1.77 -6.71
CA VAL A 41 -10.86 0.90 -7.86
C VAL A 41 -10.60 1.68 -9.14
N ALA A 42 -9.59 1.26 -9.92
CA ALA A 42 -9.21 1.89 -11.19
C ALA A 42 -9.99 1.34 -12.37
N ALA A 43 -10.29 0.04 -12.34
CA ALA A 43 -11.04 -0.65 -13.40
C ALA A 43 -11.93 -1.73 -12.78
N THR A 44 -12.91 -2.22 -13.53
CA THR A 44 -13.88 -3.24 -13.15
C THR A 44 -15.10 -2.74 -12.39
N THR A 45 -16.13 -3.55 -12.42
CA THR A 45 -17.34 -3.43 -11.60
C THR A 45 -17.47 -4.65 -10.70
N GLY A 46 -18.32 -4.60 -9.71
CA GLY A 46 -18.55 -5.74 -8.83
C GLY A 46 -19.22 -5.36 -7.51
N ARG A 47 -19.07 -6.22 -6.52
CA ARG A 47 -19.60 -5.99 -5.18
C ARG A 47 -18.49 -5.79 -4.16
N TYR A 48 -18.71 -4.91 -3.20
CA TYR A 48 -17.81 -4.72 -2.09
C TYR A 48 -18.52 -4.83 -0.75
N PHE A 49 -17.76 -5.23 0.23
CA PHE A 49 -18.20 -5.54 1.58
C PHE A 49 -17.33 -4.73 2.54
N VAL A 50 -17.94 -4.00 3.46
CA VAL A 50 -17.22 -3.21 4.48
C VAL A 50 -17.99 -3.29 5.79
N GLY A 51 -17.48 -4.04 6.76
CA GLY A 51 -18.25 -4.37 7.97
C GLY A 51 -19.53 -5.12 7.62
N ASP A 52 -20.66 -4.59 8.06
CA ASP A 52 -22.00 -5.11 7.74
C ASP A 52 -22.62 -4.52 6.45
N PHE A 53 -21.88 -3.67 5.75
CA PHE A 53 -22.32 -3.06 4.50
C PHE A 53 -22.02 -3.94 3.29
N ILE A 54 -22.96 -4.01 2.36
CA ILE A 54 -22.79 -4.62 1.04
C ILE A 54 -23.25 -3.62 -0.02
N GLY A 55 -22.42 -3.39 -1.02
CA GLY A 55 -22.74 -2.48 -2.13
C GLY A 55 -22.11 -2.90 -3.44
N GLU A 56 -22.48 -2.20 -4.50
CA GLU A 56 -21.89 -2.35 -5.82
C GLU A 56 -20.88 -1.24 -6.07
N PHE A 57 -19.77 -1.56 -6.74
CA PHE A 57 -18.76 -0.59 -7.13
C PHE A 57 -18.59 -0.52 -8.65
N LYS A 58 -18.11 0.63 -9.07
CA LYS A 58 -17.67 0.95 -10.44
C LYS A 58 -16.26 1.53 -10.37
N PRO A 59 -15.56 1.72 -11.49
CA PRO A 59 -14.35 2.52 -11.50
C PRO A 59 -14.55 3.86 -10.79
N ASP A 60 -13.51 4.38 -10.18
CA ASP A 60 -13.51 5.52 -9.26
C ASP A 60 -14.18 5.26 -7.89
N ASN A 61 -14.51 4.03 -7.54
CA ASN A 61 -14.89 3.73 -6.15
C ASN A 61 -13.68 3.96 -5.25
N LEU A 62 -13.81 4.89 -4.29
CA LEU A 62 -12.76 5.29 -3.36
C LEU A 62 -13.26 5.17 -1.94
N VAL A 63 -12.65 4.28 -1.18
CA VAL A 63 -13.03 4.00 0.21
C VAL A 63 -11.81 4.08 1.11
N LEU A 64 -11.96 4.74 2.26
CA LEU A 64 -11.02 4.68 3.37
C LEU A 64 -11.60 3.74 4.44
N THR A 65 -10.94 2.62 4.70
CA THR A 65 -11.23 1.73 5.82
C THR A 65 -10.29 2.01 6.99
N GLY A 66 -10.83 2.04 8.19
CA GLY A 66 -10.07 2.20 9.42
C GLY A 66 -9.55 0.86 9.98
N PRO A 67 -8.78 0.92 11.06
CA PRO A 67 -8.18 -0.24 11.71
C PRO A 67 -9.19 -1.32 12.04
N ASN A 68 -8.85 -2.56 11.71
CA ASN A 68 -9.59 -3.78 12.04
C ASN A 68 -11.02 -3.86 11.45
N LEU A 69 -11.36 -3.02 10.48
CA LEU A 69 -12.64 -3.08 9.81
C LEU A 69 -12.59 -4.16 8.70
N PRO A 70 -13.37 -5.25 8.80
CA PRO A 70 -13.39 -6.28 7.76
C PRO A 70 -13.89 -5.73 6.43
N HIS A 71 -13.21 -6.07 5.35
CA HIS A 71 -13.58 -5.58 4.01
C HIS A 71 -13.14 -6.53 2.89
N ASN A 72 -13.75 -6.36 1.71
CA ASN A 72 -13.41 -7.09 0.49
C ASN A 72 -14.03 -6.44 -0.74
N TRP A 73 -13.36 -6.52 -1.90
CA TRP A 73 -13.88 -6.14 -3.21
C TRP A 73 -13.87 -7.36 -4.14
N VAL A 74 -15.03 -7.76 -4.64
CA VAL A 74 -15.21 -8.89 -5.55
C VAL A 74 -15.61 -8.33 -6.91
N SER A 75 -14.70 -8.41 -7.89
CA SER A 75 -14.95 -7.93 -9.25
C SER A 75 -15.70 -8.99 -10.09
N ASP A 76 -16.64 -8.52 -10.89
CA ASP A 76 -17.33 -9.31 -11.89
C ASP A 76 -16.46 -9.42 -13.16
N ILE A 77 -15.50 -10.34 -13.13
CA ILE A 77 -14.53 -10.54 -14.20
C ILE A 77 -14.66 -11.99 -14.69
N PRO A 78 -14.73 -12.24 -16.00
CA PRO A 78 -14.64 -13.58 -16.57
C PRO A 78 -13.38 -14.32 -16.09
N ARG A 79 -13.48 -15.66 -15.93
CA ARG A 79 -12.38 -16.46 -15.34
C ARG A 79 -11.04 -16.34 -16.10
N ASP A 80 -11.10 -16.09 -17.39
CA ASP A 80 -9.94 -16.03 -18.29
C ASP A 80 -9.51 -14.60 -18.63
N ALA A 81 -10.18 -13.60 -18.04
CA ALA A 81 -9.85 -12.20 -18.28
C ALA A 81 -8.67 -11.75 -17.43
N SER A 82 -7.87 -10.85 -17.99
CA SER A 82 -6.79 -10.14 -17.30
C SER A 82 -7.09 -8.65 -17.30
N VAL A 83 -6.90 -8.00 -16.15
CA VAL A 83 -7.02 -6.54 -16.00
C VAL A 83 -5.67 -6.03 -15.49
N PRO A 84 -4.94 -5.24 -16.26
CA PRO A 84 -3.59 -4.78 -15.90
C PRO A 84 -3.54 -4.00 -14.59
N LEU A 85 -4.51 -3.10 -14.40
CA LEU A 85 -4.64 -2.27 -13.21
C LEU A 85 -6.09 -2.33 -12.71
N ARG A 86 -6.31 -3.02 -11.60
CA ARG A 86 -7.61 -3.14 -10.95
C ARG A 86 -7.82 -2.10 -9.87
N CYS A 87 -6.82 -1.91 -9.00
CA CYS A 87 -6.90 -0.95 -7.93
C CYS A 87 -5.54 -0.36 -7.55
N ARG A 88 -5.60 0.78 -6.84
CA ARG A 88 -4.49 1.43 -6.16
C ARG A 88 -4.79 1.47 -4.68
N ILE A 89 -3.79 1.19 -3.85
CA ILE A 89 -3.94 1.02 -2.42
C ILE A 89 -2.85 1.82 -1.70
N ILE A 90 -3.24 2.54 -0.64
CA ILE A 90 -2.32 3.14 0.32
C ILE A 90 -2.71 2.63 1.70
N GLN A 91 -1.73 2.03 2.42
CA GLN A 91 -1.94 1.50 3.77
C GLN A 91 -0.94 2.15 4.72
N PHE A 92 -1.43 2.60 5.87
CA PHE A 92 -0.62 3.26 6.89
C PHE A 92 -1.11 2.91 8.30
N ASN A 93 -0.20 2.85 9.25
CA ASN A 93 -0.53 2.46 10.61
C ASN A 93 -0.90 3.67 11.50
N GLU A 94 -1.53 3.36 12.63
CA GLU A 94 -1.94 4.33 13.65
C GLU A 94 -0.74 5.09 14.22
N GLU A 95 0.40 4.42 14.42
CA GLU A 95 1.61 5.03 14.98
C GLU A 95 2.16 6.15 14.08
N PHE A 96 2.24 5.89 12.78
CA PHE A 96 2.67 6.88 11.79
C PHE A 96 1.77 8.12 11.81
N ILE A 97 0.46 7.94 11.67
CA ILE A 97 -0.45 9.09 11.53
C ILE A 97 -0.62 9.85 12.84
N SER A 98 -0.67 9.16 13.98
CA SER A 98 -0.74 9.83 15.30
C SER A 98 0.55 10.56 15.62
N GLY A 99 1.71 9.99 15.28
CA GLY A 99 3.01 10.64 15.39
C GLY A 99 3.10 11.89 14.53
N ALA A 100 2.64 11.81 13.28
CA ALA A 100 2.58 12.95 12.38
C ALA A 100 1.68 14.07 12.92
N MET A 101 0.48 13.76 13.44
CA MET A 101 -0.43 14.74 14.04
C MET A 101 0.15 15.39 15.33
N LYS A 102 0.97 14.69 16.09
CA LYS A 102 1.69 15.27 17.23
C LYS A 102 2.78 16.24 16.80
N THR A 103 3.47 15.93 15.70
CA THR A 103 4.58 16.75 15.19
C THR A 103 4.09 17.96 14.40
N PHE A 104 2.99 17.81 13.67
CA PHE A 104 2.37 18.83 12.82
C PHE A 104 0.92 19.07 13.26
N PRO A 105 0.65 20.08 14.13
CA PRO A 105 -0.69 20.33 14.67
C PRO A 105 -1.76 20.57 13.61
N GLU A 106 -1.38 21.06 12.42
CA GLU A 106 -2.28 21.29 11.28
C GLU A 106 -2.94 20.00 10.81
N LEU A 107 -2.30 18.83 11.02
CA LEU A 107 -2.85 17.53 10.67
C LEU A 107 -3.97 17.06 11.62
N ALA A 108 -4.21 17.76 12.74
CA ALA A 108 -5.37 17.48 13.60
C ALA A 108 -6.70 17.52 12.84
N ALA A 109 -6.77 18.28 11.74
CA ALA A 109 -7.92 18.32 10.83
C ALA A 109 -8.26 16.95 10.18
N LEU A 110 -7.34 15.97 10.21
CA LEU A 110 -7.57 14.61 9.71
C LEU A 110 -8.37 13.74 10.70
N ALA A 111 -8.34 14.06 11.99
CA ALA A 111 -8.91 13.20 13.04
C ALA A 111 -10.39 12.82 12.83
N PRO A 112 -11.31 13.72 12.43
CA PRO A 112 -12.71 13.35 12.19
C PRO A 112 -12.88 12.33 11.04
N MET A 113 -12.07 12.44 9.99
CA MET A 113 -12.08 11.52 8.86
C MET A 113 -11.54 10.14 9.29
N LEU A 114 -10.43 10.11 10.02
CA LEU A 114 -9.83 8.87 10.54
C LEU A 114 -10.79 8.15 11.49
N GLU A 115 -11.48 8.87 12.37
CA GLU A 115 -12.50 8.26 13.24
C GLU A 115 -13.68 7.71 12.43
N SER A 116 -14.18 8.46 11.43
CA SER A 116 -15.24 8.00 10.55
C SER A 116 -14.86 6.76 9.75
N SER A 117 -13.57 6.60 9.43
CA SER A 117 -13.05 5.46 8.65
C SER A 117 -13.17 4.11 9.39
N ARG A 118 -13.36 4.11 10.72
CA ARG A 118 -13.68 2.90 11.50
C ARG A 118 -14.96 2.21 11.04
N ARG A 119 -15.80 2.92 10.31
CA ARG A 119 -17.02 2.42 9.67
C ARG A 119 -16.93 2.41 8.15
N GLY A 120 -15.74 2.64 7.58
CA GLY A 120 -15.51 2.80 6.16
C GLY A 120 -16.13 4.09 5.61
N VAL A 121 -15.33 4.95 5.02
CA VAL A 121 -15.78 6.21 4.38
C VAL A 121 -15.74 6.04 2.88
N LEU A 122 -16.88 6.06 2.22
CA LEU A 122 -16.99 6.15 0.77
C LEU A 122 -16.95 7.62 0.36
N PHE A 123 -16.01 7.98 -0.47
CA PHE A 123 -15.92 9.30 -1.09
C PHE A 123 -16.71 9.36 -2.39
N ASN A 124 -17.17 10.55 -2.76
CA ASN A 124 -17.87 10.75 -4.02
C ASN A 124 -16.91 10.62 -5.21
N GLN A 125 -17.47 10.44 -6.40
CA GLN A 125 -16.70 10.20 -7.63
C GLN A 125 -15.83 11.41 -8.03
N GLU A 126 -16.26 12.64 -7.74
CA GLU A 126 -15.48 13.84 -7.99
C GLU A 126 -14.18 13.83 -7.16
N THR A 127 -14.28 13.53 -5.86
CA THR A 127 -13.12 13.38 -4.98
C THR A 127 -12.16 12.31 -5.50
N SER A 128 -12.69 11.14 -5.90
CA SER A 128 -11.86 10.06 -6.44
C SER A 128 -11.11 10.50 -7.69
N ARG A 129 -11.78 11.13 -8.66
CA ARG A 129 -11.15 11.61 -9.89
C ARG A 129 -10.07 12.66 -9.64
N ARG A 130 -10.29 13.57 -8.70
CA ARG A 130 -9.27 14.55 -8.30
C ARG A 130 -8.04 13.91 -7.68
N LEU A 131 -8.21 12.78 -7.00
CA LEU A 131 -7.11 12.04 -6.38
C LEU A 131 -6.40 11.08 -7.34
N THR A 132 -7.03 10.68 -8.43
CA THR A 132 -6.47 9.72 -9.38
C THR A 132 -5.03 10.06 -9.82
N PRO A 133 -4.70 11.29 -10.29
CA PRO A 133 -3.34 11.60 -10.70
C PRO A 133 -2.33 11.54 -9.53
N LEU A 134 -2.74 11.91 -8.33
CA LEU A 134 -1.88 11.81 -7.14
C LEU A 134 -1.65 10.34 -6.72
N MET A 135 -2.69 9.52 -6.80
CA MET A 135 -2.60 8.08 -6.54
C MET A 135 -1.72 7.39 -7.59
N GLU A 136 -1.79 7.79 -8.86
CA GLU A 136 -0.93 7.28 -9.92
C GLU A 136 0.52 7.63 -9.69
N GLU A 137 0.82 8.88 -9.42
CA GLU A 137 2.17 9.33 -9.10
C GLU A 137 2.72 8.63 -7.84
N MET A 138 1.88 8.45 -6.80
CA MET A 138 2.25 7.77 -5.55
C MET A 138 2.80 6.36 -5.78
N MET A 139 2.28 5.62 -6.76
CA MET A 139 2.72 4.24 -7.03
C MET A 139 4.19 4.15 -7.48
N HIS A 140 4.76 5.26 -7.96
CA HIS A 140 6.13 5.33 -8.50
C HIS A 140 7.01 6.34 -7.74
N ALA A 141 6.45 7.12 -6.84
CA ALA A 141 7.16 8.13 -6.07
C ALA A 141 8.15 7.52 -5.07
N GLN A 142 9.28 8.21 -4.85
CA GLN A 142 10.31 7.82 -3.90
C GLN A 142 10.71 9.00 -3.00
N GLY A 143 11.37 8.71 -1.88
CA GLY A 143 11.92 9.72 -0.98
C GLY A 143 10.86 10.71 -0.46
N VAL A 144 11.22 11.98 -0.38
CA VAL A 144 10.37 13.04 0.16
C VAL A 144 9.07 13.21 -0.62
N ARG A 145 9.07 12.95 -1.93
CA ARG A 145 7.87 13.09 -2.78
C ARG A 145 6.73 12.18 -2.32
N ARG A 146 7.03 11.02 -1.76
CA ARG A 146 5.99 10.14 -1.17
C ARG A 146 5.23 10.82 -0.02
N ILE A 147 5.96 11.52 0.85
CA ILE A 147 5.35 12.25 1.99
C ILE A 147 4.54 13.44 1.48
N GLU A 148 5.05 14.20 0.50
CA GLU A 148 4.31 15.31 -0.11
C GLU A 148 2.97 14.84 -0.69
N LEU A 149 2.98 13.75 -1.47
CA LEU A 149 1.77 13.17 -2.05
C LEU A 149 0.81 12.65 -0.98
N PHE A 150 1.33 11.97 0.06
CA PHE A 150 0.50 11.52 1.18
C PHE A 150 -0.23 12.67 1.86
N MET A 151 0.48 13.77 2.16
CA MET A 151 -0.11 14.96 2.78
C MET A 151 -1.14 15.63 1.89
N LEU A 152 -0.88 15.71 0.57
CA LEU A 152 -1.83 16.25 -0.41
C LEU A 152 -3.10 15.39 -0.46
N ILE A 153 -2.97 14.08 -0.57
CA ILE A 153 -4.09 13.12 -0.59
C ILE A 153 -4.90 13.22 0.71
N ALA A 154 -4.25 13.14 1.87
CA ALA A 154 -4.90 13.23 3.17
C ALA A 154 -5.64 14.56 3.35
N GLY A 155 -5.00 15.66 2.97
CA GLY A 155 -5.62 17.00 3.03
C GLY A 155 -6.80 17.18 2.08
N LEU A 156 -6.82 16.55 0.91
CA LEU A 156 -7.98 16.56 0.00
C LEU A 156 -9.12 15.69 0.55
N LEU A 157 -8.82 14.53 1.09
CA LEU A 157 -9.81 13.63 1.69
C LEU A 157 -10.49 14.25 2.92
N SER A 158 -9.73 14.92 3.80
CA SER A 158 -10.28 15.54 5.01
C SER A 158 -11.25 16.69 4.72
N ARG A 159 -11.15 17.32 3.55
CA ARG A 159 -12.03 18.41 3.10
C ARG A 159 -13.10 17.95 2.11
N ALA A 160 -13.13 16.65 1.78
CA ALA A 160 -14.08 16.12 0.80
C ALA A 160 -15.52 16.26 1.29
N GLN A 161 -16.37 16.81 0.43
CA GLN A 161 -17.80 16.90 0.67
C GLN A 161 -18.52 15.69 0.08
N GLY A 162 -19.71 15.36 0.61
CA GLY A 162 -20.54 14.27 0.08
C GLY A 162 -19.99 12.86 0.32
N SER A 163 -19.07 12.71 1.26
CA SER A 163 -18.66 11.39 1.76
C SER A 163 -19.75 10.78 2.64
N ARG A 164 -19.79 9.43 2.70
CA ARG A 164 -20.72 8.72 3.59
C ARG A 164 -20.03 7.54 4.26
N MET A 165 -20.43 7.26 5.49
CA MET A 165 -20.04 6.04 6.19
C MET A 165 -20.79 4.83 5.62
N LEU A 166 -20.13 3.68 5.55
CA LEU A 166 -20.66 2.47 4.96
C LEU A 166 -21.30 1.58 6.01
N ALA A 167 -20.52 1.11 6.99
CA ALA A 167 -21.04 0.23 8.03
C ALA A 167 -22.04 0.96 8.96
N SER A 168 -22.96 0.20 9.53
CA SER A 168 -24.00 0.72 10.42
C SER A 168 -23.42 1.41 11.66
N ALA A 169 -24.20 2.28 12.32
CA ALA A 169 -23.75 2.98 13.52
C ALA A 169 -23.47 2.02 14.70
N SER A 170 -24.09 0.86 14.71
CA SER A 170 -23.91 -0.20 15.71
C SER A 170 -22.72 -1.12 15.39
N TYR A 171 -22.15 -1.02 14.19
CA TYR A 171 -20.99 -1.83 13.82
C TYR A 171 -19.72 -1.23 14.41
N LEU A 172 -19.17 -1.89 15.39
CA LEU A 172 -17.86 -1.55 15.97
C LEU A 172 -16.92 -2.72 15.63
N PRO A 173 -15.89 -2.48 14.83
CA PRO A 173 -14.86 -3.50 14.57
C PRO A 173 -14.14 -3.77 15.88
N ASP A 174 -14.42 -4.91 16.49
CA ASP A 174 -13.76 -5.37 17.71
C ASP A 174 -12.91 -6.60 17.39
N PRO A 175 -11.60 -6.44 17.19
CA PRO A 175 -10.71 -7.56 16.94
C PRO A 175 -10.63 -8.50 18.15
N SER A 176 -11.00 -8.08 19.37
CA SER A 176 -11.02 -8.96 20.53
C SER A 176 -12.09 -10.04 20.42
N GLY A 177 -13.17 -9.80 19.66
CA GLY A 177 -14.16 -10.81 19.30
C GLY A 177 -13.63 -11.87 18.35
N TYR A 178 -12.55 -11.55 17.61
CA TYR A 178 -11.94 -12.45 16.60
C TYR A 178 -10.60 -13.02 17.06
N MET A 179 -9.87 -12.33 17.96
CA MET A 179 -8.52 -12.74 18.36
C MET A 179 -8.24 -12.47 19.85
N SER A 180 -7.54 -13.40 20.51
CA SER A 180 -7.04 -13.15 21.87
C SER A 180 -5.96 -12.05 21.87
N ALA A 181 -5.87 -11.27 22.98
CA ALA A 181 -4.85 -10.23 23.16
C ALA A 181 -3.41 -10.77 22.99
N GLY A 182 -3.16 -12.03 23.37
CA GLY A 182 -1.88 -12.70 23.18
C GLY A 182 -1.55 -12.93 21.71
N ILE A 183 -2.52 -13.42 20.93
CA ILE A 183 -2.32 -13.60 19.48
C ILE A 183 -2.08 -12.26 18.79
N ASN A 184 -2.80 -11.20 19.16
CA ASN A 184 -2.57 -9.85 18.62
C ASN A 184 -1.14 -9.36 18.85
N LYS A 185 -0.58 -9.57 20.07
CA LYS A 185 0.82 -9.22 20.37
C LYS A 185 1.81 -10.00 19.51
N ALA A 186 1.58 -11.31 19.37
CA ALA A 186 2.44 -12.15 18.54
C ALA A 186 2.40 -11.74 17.05
N LEU A 187 1.24 -11.37 16.54
CA LEU A 187 1.06 -10.90 15.16
C LEU A 187 1.72 -9.53 14.93
N ALA A 188 1.62 -8.60 15.89
CA ALA A 188 2.33 -7.33 15.83
C ALA A 188 3.85 -7.55 15.79
N TYR A 189 4.37 -8.43 16.66
CA TYR A 189 5.79 -8.80 16.63
C TYR A 189 6.21 -9.43 15.29
N LEU A 190 5.39 -10.33 14.74
CA LEU A 190 5.63 -10.95 13.43
C LEU A 190 5.71 -9.91 12.31
N ARG A 191 4.81 -8.92 12.31
CA ARG A 191 4.81 -7.82 11.34
C ARG A 191 6.15 -7.08 11.35
N ASP A 192 6.62 -6.70 12.54
CA ASP A 192 7.82 -5.89 12.70
C ASP A 192 9.11 -6.69 12.46
N ASN A 193 9.04 -8.03 12.51
CA ASN A 193 10.18 -8.93 12.40
C ASN A 193 10.05 -9.97 11.26
N LEU A 194 9.14 -9.79 10.31
CA LEU A 194 8.82 -10.81 9.29
C LEU A 194 10.04 -11.29 8.50
N THR A 195 10.97 -10.38 8.19
CA THR A 195 12.16 -10.66 7.39
C THR A 195 13.33 -11.20 8.23
N ARG A 196 13.21 -11.17 9.55
CA ARG A 196 14.23 -11.68 10.50
C ARG A 196 13.95 -13.15 10.88
N PRO A 197 14.98 -13.87 11.34
CA PRO A 197 14.77 -15.17 11.98
C PRO A 197 13.97 -15.02 13.28
N PHE A 198 12.99 -15.84 13.49
CA PHE A 198 12.26 -16.00 14.74
C PHE A 198 11.83 -17.48 14.88
N ASN A 199 11.44 -17.87 16.07
CA ASN A 199 10.92 -19.21 16.33
C ASN A 199 9.53 -19.15 16.99
N GLU A 200 8.83 -20.26 16.98
CA GLU A 200 7.48 -20.36 17.52
C GLU A 200 7.44 -20.20 19.06
N VAL A 201 8.53 -20.55 19.73
CA VAL A 201 8.65 -20.39 21.20
C VAL A 201 8.66 -18.93 21.59
N ASP A 202 9.36 -18.07 20.83
CA ASP A 202 9.40 -16.62 21.08
C ASP A 202 8.00 -16.03 20.96
N LEU A 203 7.27 -16.40 19.93
CA LEU A 203 5.91 -15.92 19.70
C LEU A 203 4.93 -16.43 20.76
N ALA A 204 5.05 -17.68 21.17
CA ALA A 204 4.26 -18.23 22.27
C ALA A 204 4.51 -17.48 23.57
N THR A 205 5.77 -17.13 23.86
CA THR A 205 6.16 -16.35 25.03
C THR A 205 5.56 -14.94 24.97
N ILE A 206 5.62 -14.25 23.82
CA ILE A 206 5.00 -12.95 23.59
C ILE A 206 3.48 -13.01 23.78
N ALA A 207 2.86 -14.12 23.33
CA ALA A 207 1.43 -14.36 23.53
C ALA A 207 1.04 -14.73 24.95
N GLY A 208 2.01 -14.98 25.86
CA GLY A 208 1.77 -15.47 27.22
C GLY A 208 1.20 -16.88 27.27
N GLN A 209 1.59 -17.75 26.32
CA GLN A 209 1.04 -19.09 26.13
C GLN A 209 2.16 -20.14 26.02
N SER A 210 1.83 -21.40 26.29
CA SER A 210 2.72 -22.50 25.89
C SER A 210 2.73 -22.63 24.36
N THR A 211 3.82 -23.18 23.78
CA THR A 211 3.94 -23.34 22.32
C THR A 211 2.76 -24.13 21.72
N SER A 212 2.31 -25.19 22.38
CA SER A 212 1.18 -26.00 21.92
C SER A 212 -0.17 -25.26 22.01
N ALA A 213 -0.37 -24.42 23.04
CA ALA A 213 -1.56 -23.59 23.15
C ALA A 213 -1.54 -22.48 22.10
N PHE A 214 -0.40 -21.84 21.90
CA PHE A 214 -0.18 -20.84 20.87
C PHE A 214 -0.46 -21.38 19.46
N SER A 215 0.14 -22.52 19.09
CA SER A 215 -0.11 -23.16 17.80
C SER A 215 -1.60 -23.40 17.51
N ARG A 216 -2.34 -23.90 18.51
CA ARG A 216 -3.80 -24.13 18.37
C ARG A 216 -4.56 -22.81 18.23
N ALA A 217 -4.31 -21.84 19.12
CA ALA A 217 -4.95 -20.53 19.08
C ALA A 217 -4.62 -19.78 17.78
N PHE A 218 -3.36 -19.80 17.35
CA PHE A 218 -2.92 -19.18 16.11
C PHE A 218 -3.66 -19.78 14.91
N ARG A 219 -3.73 -21.13 14.83
CA ARG A 219 -4.44 -21.80 13.74
C ARG A 219 -5.95 -21.54 13.78
N GLN A 220 -6.54 -21.47 14.96
CA GLN A 220 -7.96 -21.12 15.12
C GLN A 220 -8.25 -19.72 14.60
N HIS A 221 -7.39 -18.74 14.90
CA HIS A 221 -7.61 -17.33 14.56
C HIS A 221 -7.17 -16.97 13.13
N THR A 222 -6.14 -17.64 12.57
CA THR A 222 -5.62 -17.33 11.23
C THR A 222 -6.04 -18.33 10.15
N GLY A 223 -6.69 -19.41 10.53
CA GLY A 223 -7.07 -20.50 9.62
C GLY A 223 -5.88 -21.36 9.13
N MET A 224 -4.64 -21.05 9.54
CA MET A 224 -3.44 -21.74 9.06
C MET A 224 -2.36 -21.88 10.12
N SER A 225 -1.37 -22.76 9.89
CA SER A 225 -0.21 -22.86 10.78
C SER A 225 0.67 -21.61 10.68
N LEU A 226 1.45 -21.31 11.74
CA LEU A 226 2.41 -20.21 11.74
C LEU A 226 3.36 -20.24 10.53
N VAL A 227 3.88 -21.43 10.19
CA VAL A 227 4.79 -21.61 9.04
C VAL A 227 4.10 -21.26 7.72
N GLN A 228 2.86 -21.69 7.52
CA GLN A 228 2.08 -21.35 6.32
C GLN A 228 1.77 -19.85 6.27
N TYR A 229 1.44 -19.27 7.41
CA TYR A 229 1.15 -17.85 7.54
C TYR A 229 2.36 -16.98 7.17
N VAL A 230 3.50 -17.23 7.82
CA VAL A 230 4.76 -16.49 7.54
C VAL A 230 5.21 -16.66 6.10
N LYS A 231 5.14 -17.88 5.57
CA LYS A 231 5.43 -18.14 4.16
C LYS A 231 4.60 -17.25 3.24
N ARG A 232 3.29 -17.21 3.48
CA ARG A 232 2.35 -16.41 2.68
C ARG A 232 2.66 -14.92 2.76
N LEU A 233 2.99 -14.41 3.96
CA LEU A 233 3.37 -13.02 4.15
C LEU A 233 4.64 -12.65 3.39
N ARG A 234 5.69 -13.46 3.50
CA ARG A 234 6.95 -13.26 2.78
C ARG A 234 6.76 -13.27 1.27
N ILE A 235 5.90 -14.15 0.75
CA ILE A 235 5.58 -14.18 -0.69
C ILE A 235 4.76 -12.94 -1.10
N ASN A 236 3.83 -12.48 -0.28
CA ASN A 236 3.08 -11.25 -0.56
C ASN A 236 4.00 -10.03 -0.56
N LEU A 237 4.91 -9.93 0.39
CA LEU A 237 5.94 -8.88 0.41
C LEU A 237 6.81 -8.94 -0.86
N ALA A 238 7.22 -10.15 -1.28
CA ALA A 238 7.97 -10.30 -2.53
C ALA A 238 7.18 -9.80 -3.75
N CYS A 239 5.88 -10.05 -3.80
CA CYS A 239 5.03 -9.52 -4.88
C CYS A 239 4.99 -7.99 -4.86
N GLN A 240 4.88 -7.35 -3.70
CA GLN A 240 4.91 -5.89 -3.58
C GLN A 240 6.24 -5.31 -4.08
N ILE A 241 7.36 -5.93 -3.71
CA ILE A 241 8.69 -5.51 -4.20
C ILE A 241 8.80 -5.70 -5.72
N LEU A 242 8.35 -6.83 -6.23
CA LEU A 242 8.34 -7.09 -7.68
C LEU A 242 7.52 -6.07 -8.48
N MET A 243 6.46 -5.52 -7.88
CA MET A 243 5.57 -4.51 -8.51
C MET A 243 6.13 -3.09 -8.43
N SER A 244 6.85 -2.75 -7.37
CA SER A 244 7.28 -1.37 -7.09
C SER A 244 8.75 -1.11 -7.40
N ASP A 245 9.56 -2.14 -7.60
CA ASP A 245 10.99 -2.02 -7.92
C ASP A 245 11.36 -2.94 -9.09
N GLU A 246 11.38 -2.34 -10.29
CA GLU A 246 11.75 -3.05 -11.51
C GLU A 246 13.21 -3.48 -11.54
N GLN A 247 14.09 -2.81 -10.79
CA GLN A 247 15.53 -3.03 -10.79
C GLN A 247 15.99 -4.08 -9.77
N ALA A 248 15.19 -4.34 -8.72
CA ALA A 248 15.55 -5.33 -7.71
C ALA A 248 15.69 -6.72 -8.33
N SER A 249 16.82 -7.41 -8.11
CA SER A 249 17.01 -8.78 -8.59
C SER A 249 16.12 -9.76 -7.83
N ILE A 250 15.71 -10.87 -8.46
CA ILE A 250 14.94 -11.92 -7.79
C ILE A 250 15.73 -12.47 -6.59
N THR A 251 17.05 -12.53 -6.70
CA THR A 251 17.94 -12.97 -5.62
C THR A 251 17.93 -11.96 -4.46
N SER A 252 18.01 -10.67 -4.73
CA SER A 252 17.92 -9.62 -3.70
C SER A 252 16.57 -9.70 -2.97
N ILE A 253 15.47 -9.77 -3.71
CA ILE A 253 14.12 -9.89 -3.14
C ILE A 253 13.99 -11.13 -2.24
N CYS A 254 14.53 -12.28 -2.67
CA CYS A 254 14.54 -13.51 -1.88
C CYS A 254 15.12 -13.28 -0.46
N TYR A 255 16.28 -12.63 -0.37
CA TYR A 255 16.93 -12.36 0.92
C TYR A 255 16.22 -11.25 1.70
N GLU A 256 15.79 -10.20 1.02
CA GLU A 256 15.07 -9.08 1.62
C GLU A 256 13.79 -9.52 2.32
N VAL A 257 13.04 -10.46 1.74
CA VAL A 257 11.81 -10.99 2.34
C VAL A 257 12.04 -12.10 3.37
N GLY A 258 13.31 -12.37 3.74
CA GLY A 258 13.67 -13.28 4.83
C GLY A 258 13.82 -14.74 4.43
N TYR A 259 13.99 -15.08 3.14
CA TYR A 259 14.44 -16.39 2.73
C TYR A 259 15.97 -16.45 2.69
N ASN A 260 16.55 -17.58 3.06
CA ASN A 260 17.99 -17.84 3.00
C ASN A 260 18.40 -18.70 1.80
N ASN A 261 17.45 -19.11 0.96
CA ASN A 261 17.69 -20.02 -0.16
C ASN A 261 16.75 -19.69 -1.31
N LEU A 262 17.33 -19.33 -2.46
CA LEU A 262 16.62 -18.95 -3.67
C LEU A 262 15.74 -20.08 -4.25
N SER A 263 16.22 -21.32 -4.20
CA SER A 263 15.44 -22.47 -4.70
C SER A 263 14.19 -22.71 -3.86
N ASN A 264 14.29 -22.59 -2.53
CA ASN A 264 13.15 -22.67 -1.63
C ASN A 264 12.18 -21.51 -1.87
N PHE A 265 12.68 -20.28 -2.00
CA PHE A 265 11.88 -19.12 -2.34
C PHE A 265 11.08 -19.31 -3.64
N ASN A 266 11.76 -19.69 -4.73
CA ASN A 266 11.11 -19.90 -6.03
C ASN A 266 10.03 -20.99 -5.97
N ARG A 267 10.30 -22.10 -5.27
CA ARG A 267 9.33 -23.18 -5.06
C ARG A 267 8.09 -22.69 -4.29
N GLN A 268 8.30 -21.94 -3.21
CA GLN A 268 7.21 -21.41 -2.39
C GLN A 268 6.41 -20.35 -3.15
N PHE A 269 7.09 -19.47 -3.89
CA PHE A 269 6.44 -18.48 -4.72
C PHE A 269 5.57 -19.12 -5.80
N LEU A 270 6.10 -20.14 -6.51
CA LEU A 270 5.34 -20.91 -7.50
C LEU A 270 4.11 -21.58 -6.88
N ALA A 271 4.26 -22.18 -5.69
CA ALA A 271 3.15 -22.83 -5.00
C ALA A 271 2.04 -21.82 -4.59
N GLU A 272 2.39 -20.60 -4.17
CA GLU A 272 1.42 -19.57 -3.72
C GLU A 272 0.81 -18.79 -4.88
N LYS A 273 1.57 -18.49 -5.94
CA LYS A 273 1.16 -17.62 -7.03
C LYS A 273 0.86 -18.34 -8.34
N GLY A 274 1.17 -19.64 -8.43
CA GLY A 274 0.97 -20.45 -9.65
C GLY A 274 1.94 -20.10 -10.78
N MET A 275 2.96 -19.28 -10.51
CA MET A 275 4.00 -18.90 -11.48
C MET A 275 5.30 -18.52 -10.78
N THR A 276 6.41 -18.48 -11.52
CA THR A 276 7.70 -18.04 -10.98
C THR A 276 7.76 -16.53 -10.74
N PRO A 277 8.63 -16.03 -9.83
CA PRO A 277 8.80 -14.59 -9.59
C PRO A 277 9.14 -13.81 -10.88
N SER A 278 10.02 -14.36 -11.73
CA SER A 278 10.40 -13.72 -13.01
C SER A 278 9.23 -13.64 -13.99
N ARG A 279 8.37 -14.66 -14.05
CA ARG A 279 7.15 -14.63 -14.88
C ARG A 279 6.14 -13.63 -14.33
N PHE A 280 5.99 -13.57 -13.01
CA PHE A 280 5.14 -12.61 -12.32
C PHE A 280 5.54 -11.16 -12.67
N ARG A 281 6.85 -10.81 -12.55
CA ARG A 281 7.38 -9.50 -12.95
C ARG A 281 7.13 -9.19 -14.42
N ARG A 282 7.42 -10.14 -15.32
CA ARG A 282 7.23 -9.92 -16.77
C ARG A 282 5.78 -9.59 -17.12
N LEU A 283 4.82 -10.32 -16.56
CA LEU A 283 3.40 -10.03 -16.79
C LEU A 283 3.01 -8.62 -16.32
N LEU A 284 3.64 -8.10 -15.26
CA LEU A 284 3.42 -6.73 -14.81
C LEU A 284 3.99 -5.71 -15.79
N LEU A 285 5.22 -5.92 -16.27
CA LEU A 285 5.88 -5.03 -17.24
C LEU A 285 5.16 -5.03 -18.59
N ASP A 286 4.76 -6.19 -19.09
CA ASP A 286 3.99 -6.32 -20.34
C ASP A 286 2.65 -5.55 -20.24
N ASN A 287 1.98 -5.62 -19.11
CA ASN A 287 0.74 -4.90 -18.85
C ASN A 287 0.94 -3.36 -18.79
N ILE A 288 2.03 -2.89 -18.20
CA ILE A 288 2.37 -1.46 -18.13
C ILE A 288 2.69 -0.93 -19.53
N THR A 289 3.43 -1.68 -20.33
CA THR A 289 3.81 -1.30 -21.69
C THR A 289 2.58 -1.23 -22.60
N THR A 290 1.66 -2.17 -22.48
CA THR A 290 0.41 -2.20 -23.26
C THR A 290 -0.51 -1.03 -22.87
N ALA A 291 -0.59 -0.70 -21.58
CA ALA A 291 -1.37 0.44 -21.11
C ALA A 291 -0.78 1.78 -21.59
N LYS A 292 0.55 1.94 -21.62
CA LYS A 292 1.23 3.12 -22.18
C LYS A 292 1.00 3.25 -23.69
N ALA A 293 0.99 2.13 -24.44
CA ALA A 293 0.73 2.13 -25.87
C ALA A 293 -0.73 2.45 -26.20
N ALA A 294 -1.68 2.07 -25.36
CA ALA A 294 -3.11 2.38 -25.52
C ALA A 294 -3.45 3.85 -25.19
N ASN A 295 -2.65 4.51 -24.35
CA ASN A 295 -2.83 5.93 -23.96
C ASN A 295 -1.95 6.91 -24.79
N GLY A 296 -1.16 6.41 -25.72
CA GLY A 296 -0.39 7.22 -26.67
C GLY A 296 -1.33 7.85 -27.70
N GLY A 297 -1.63 9.13 -27.52
CA GLY A 297 -2.38 9.94 -28.49
C GLY A 297 -1.70 10.04 -29.87
N PRO A 298 -2.35 10.64 -30.87
CA PRO A 298 -1.96 10.55 -32.27
C PRO A 298 -0.52 11.06 -32.51
N ARG A 299 0.22 10.30 -33.30
CA ARG A 299 1.54 10.69 -33.82
C ARG A 299 1.41 12.05 -34.50
N GLU A 300 2.05 13.07 -33.98
CA GLU A 300 2.33 14.29 -34.74
C GLU A 300 3.19 13.93 -35.93
N ASP A 301 2.65 14.21 -37.10
CA ASP A 301 3.36 14.10 -38.36
C ASP A 301 4.64 14.94 -38.33
N ARG A 302 5.77 14.27 -38.53
CA ARG A 302 7.02 14.95 -38.81
C ARG A 302 6.87 15.69 -40.16
N ASN A 303 6.76 16.99 -40.07
CA ASN A 303 7.01 17.86 -41.22
C ASN A 303 8.50 18.26 -41.17
N ASP A 304 9.20 17.84 -42.23
CA ASP A 304 10.54 18.30 -42.56
C ASP A 304 10.55 19.82 -42.71
N TYR A 305 11.34 20.51 -41.92
CA TYR A 305 11.94 21.78 -42.30
C TYR A 305 13.40 21.80 -41.86
N GLN A 306 14.22 22.13 -42.88
CA GLN A 306 15.66 22.24 -42.95
C GLN A 306 16.27 23.16 -41.87
N GLU A 307 17.51 22.83 -41.58
CA GLU A 307 18.50 23.58 -40.80
C GLU A 307 18.55 25.08 -41.17
N ASP A 308 18.66 25.92 -40.12
CA ASP A 308 19.54 27.07 -40.24
C ASP A 308 20.15 27.45 -38.89
N HIS A 309 21.38 27.96 -38.98
CA HIS A 309 22.36 28.19 -37.89
C HIS A 309 21.95 29.30 -36.90
N GLY A 310 22.26 29.12 -35.61
CA GLY A 310 22.17 30.16 -34.62
C GLY A 310 22.56 29.73 -33.22
N SER A 311 23.87 29.58 -33.00
CA SER A 311 24.49 29.36 -31.66
C SER A 311 24.38 30.58 -30.74
N ALA A 312 24.41 30.31 -29.41
CA ALA A 312 24.60 31.23 -28.29
C ALA A 312 23.34 31.91 -27.75
N HIS A 313 22.81 31.35 -26.61
CA HIS A 313 22.36 32.10 -25.45
C HIS A 313 21.51 31.25 -24.47
N VAL A 314 22.05 30.19 -23.89
CA VAL A 314 21.42 29.48 -22.74
C VAL A 314 22.47 29.01 -21.70
N ARG A 315 23.46 29.82 -21.40
CA ARG A 315 24.42 29.49 -20.33
C ARG A 315 24.62 30.58 -19.26
N SER A 316 23.66 31.51 -19.09
CA SER A 316 23.79 32.65 -18.18
C SER A 316 22.76 32.73 -17.06
N ARG A 317 21.88 31.78 -16.86
CA ARG A 317 20.85 31.85 -15.79
C ARG A 317 21.03 30.89 -14.62
N GLU A 318 21.90 29.92 -14.69
CA GLU A 318 22.17 28.99 -13.56
C GLU A 318 23.28 29.47 -12.60
N LYS A 319 24.05 30.49 -12.94
CA LYS A 319 25.11 31.01 -12.04
C LYS A 319 24.67 32.15 -11.13
N ALA A 320 23.49 32.73 -11.31
CA ALA A 320 22.99 33.84 -10.48
C ALA A 320 22.26 33.37 -9.22
N PHE A 321 21.79 32.12 -9.15
CA PHE A 321 21.00 31.63 -8.01
C PHE A 321 21.85 31.10 -6.83
N TYR A 322 23.15 30.82 -7.05
CA TYR A 322 24.06 30.31 -6.00
C TYR A 322 24.97 31.37 -5.39
N SER A 323 24.93 32.63 -5.84
CA SER A 323 25.76 33.71 -5.29
C SER A 323 25.07 34.54 -4.18
N GLU A 324 23.77 34.42 -3.96
CA GLU A 324 23.08 35.19 -2.93
C GLU A 324 22.89 34.46 -1.58
N ILE A 325 23.25 33.16 -1.48
CA ILE A 325 23.18 32.41 -0.22
C ILE A 325 24.51 32.36 0.54
N GLY A 326 25.59 32.96 -0.01
CA GLY A 326 26.95 32.92 0.53
C GLY A 326 27.32 34.06 1.50
N HIS A 327 26.47 35.04 1.78
CA HIS A 327 26.88 36.26 2.52
C HIS A 327 26.06 36.56 3.78
N THR A 328 25.66 35.55 4.57
CA THR A 328 25.07 35.81 5.89
C THR A 328 25.56 34.84 6.96
N LYS A 329 26.87 34.68 7.09
CA LYS A 329 27.53 33.96 8.21
C LYS A 329 28.76 34.64 8.76
N GLU A 330 28.72 35.97 8.94
CA GLU A 330 29.75 36.66 9.75
C GLU A 330 29.16 37.93 10.37
N GLN A 331 28.33 37.78 11.40
CA GLN A 331 28.07 38.88 12.36
C GLN A 331 27.20 38.34 13.53
N TYR A 332 27.73 37.45 14.36
CA TYR A 332 27.28 37.27 15.75
C TYR A 332 28.37 36.57 16.56
N HIS A 333 29.48 37.30 16.78
CA HIS A 333 30.34 37.08 17.92
C HIS A 333 31.09 38.39 18.20
N LYS A 334 30.56 39.16 19.16
CA LYS A 334 31.27 40.04 20.12
C LYS A 334 30.32 41.04 20.73
N ARG A 335 29.95 40.81 21.96
CA ARG A 335 29.92 41.78 23.09
C ARG A 335 29.20 41.18 24.28
N PRO A 336 29.45 41.72 25.50
CA PRO A 336 30.52 41.23 26.40
C PRO A 336 29.96 40.27 27.45
#